data_170f12e5f7ed3950c54d8686f05deca7
#
_entry.id   170f12e5f7ed3950c54d8686f05deca7
#
_cell.length_a   1.000
_cell.length_b   1.000
_cell.length_c   1.000
_cell.angle_alpha   90.00
_cell.angle_beta   90.00
_cell.angle_gamma   90.00
#
_symmetry.space_group_name_H-M   'P 1'
#
loop_
_entity.id
_entity.type
_entity.pdbx_description
1 polymer ?
#
loop_
_entity_poly.entity_id
_entity_poly.type
_entity_poly.pdbx_seq_one_letter_code
_entity_poly.pdbx_strand_id
1 'polypeptide(L)'
;MLCQFSFHNFRSYRDETIFDFQAAPFEEFKDSLIRGDKTQEDLLPVGVIYGPNGGGKSNLLRALGCVISLITDPVYDLKKLVQMLLFNRRVSALLTCLMINPRQNQQHSSFFFRVGSCEYQYQIEILHDNILFEMLYRRVLGASSAEKVFERDSDKITFGLFDGQGINTAVNEKMSFLSFLVINYSIPVITEVITWFEACIVQDYANPMMEKGLLLSKEPTFKKKLITMMNDMGIDISGYRIDSQRDEFLLQRTLQGKMYELPFLNESDGTQKLFVALPVIWVALQEGA
;
A
#
# COMPACT_ATOMS: atom_id res chain seq x y z
N MET A 1 7.49 -4.04 -7.83
CA MET A 1 8.43 -4.15 -6.69
C MET A 1 8.82 -2.77 -6.21
N LEU A 2 8.67 -2.44 -4.93
CA LEU A 2 9.18 -1.20 -4.34
C LEU A 2 10.71 -1.26 -4.24
N CYS A 3 11.41 -0.26 -4.80
CA CYS A 3 12.86 -0.13 -4.71
C CYS A 3 13.28 0.82 -3.59
N GLN A 4 12.57 1.97 -3.49
CA GLN A 4 12.86 2.97 -2.47
C GLN A 4 11.60 3.79 -2.20
N PHE A 5 11.41 4.19 -0.94
CA PHE A 5 10.42 5.16 -0.51
C PHE A 5 11.10 6.21 0.35
N SER A 6 10.99 7.47 -0.02
CA SER A 6 11.46 8.58 0.81
C SER A 6 10.33 9.56 1.11
N PHE A 7 10.40 10.18 2.26
CA PHE A 7 9.43 11.18 2.69
C PHE A 7 10.03 12.13 3.73
N HIS A 8 9.47 13.32 3.88
CA HIS A 8 9.77 14.24 4.97
C HIS A 8 8.53 14.97 5.48
N ASN A 9 8.64 15.59 6.64
CA ASN A 9 7.57 16.33 7.32
C ASN A 9 6.28 15.53 7.54
N PHE A 10 6.42 14.27 7.93
CA PHE A 10 5.30 13.43 8.27
C PHE A 10 5.32 13.01 9.74
N ARG A 11 4.39 13.47 10.53
CA ARG A 11 4.24 13.15 11.97
C ARG A 11 5.52 13.37 12.78
N SER A 12 6.15 12.28 13.25
CA SER A 12 7.41 12.32 14.03
C SER A 12 8.66 12.50 13.16
N TYR A 13 8.54 12.42 11.86
CA TYR A 13 9.63 12.59 10.91
C TYR A 13 9.65 14.03 10.40
N ARG A 14 10.67 14.78 10.81
CA ARG A 14 10.92 16.15 10.34
C ARG A 14 11.79 16.15 9.10
N ASP A 15 12.88 15.41 9.18
CA ASP A 15 13.91 15.36 8.15
C ASP A 15 13.58 14.28 7.11
N GLU A 16 14.24 14.33 5.96
CA GLU A 16 14.09 13.30 4.93
C GLU A 16 14.46 11.92 5.49
N THR A 17 13.59 10.99 5.27
CA THR A 17 13.74 9.61 5.68
C THR A 17 13.62 8.73 4.45
N ILE A 18 14.61 7.88 4.25
CA ILE A 18 14.69 6.98 3.09
C ILE A 18 14.56 5.55 3.59
N PHE A 19 13.62 4.83 3.00
CA PHE A 19 13.44 3.39 3.16
C PHE A 19 13.85 2.72 1.85
N ASP A 20 15.04 2.12 1.84
CA ASP A 20 15.70 1.60 0.66
C ASP A 20 15.75 0.07 0.69
N PHE A 21 15.41 -0.54 -0.44
CA PHE A 21 15.46 -1.98 -0.66
C PHE A 21 16.64 -2.41 -1.54
N GLN A 22 17.55 -1.50 -1.90
CA GLN A 22 18.75 -1.88 -2.62
C GLN A 22 19.63 -2.80 -1.77
N ALA A 23 20.08 -3.89 -2.35
CA ALA A 23 20.96 -4.80 -1.66
C ALA A 23 22.39 -4.22 -1.57
N ALA A 24 22.96 -4.27 -0.37
CA ALA A 24 24.37 -3.96 -0.22
C ALA A 24 25.24 -5.01 -0.94
N PRO A 25 26.44 -4.66 -1.39
CA PRO A 25 27.32 -5.53 -2.19
C PRO A 25 28.01 -6.62 -1.33
N PHE A 26 27.20 -7.41 -0.59
CA PHE A 26 27.69 -8.56 0.16
C PHE A 26 27.54 -9.85 -0.65
N GLU A 27 28.50 -10.79 -0.47
CA GLU A 27 28.44 -12.11 -1.12
C GLU A 27 27.45 -13.06 -0.44
N GLU A 28 27.17 -12.82 0.84
CA GLU A 28 26.31 -13.66 1.67
C GLU A 28 24.83 -13.46 1.28
N PHE A 29 24.07 -14.56 1.28
CA PHE A 29 22.62 -14.56 1.01
C PHE A 29 22.17 -14.05 -0.38
N LYS A 30 23.06 -14.03 -1.36
CA LYS A 30 22.74 -13.59 -2.73
C LYS A 30 21.55 -14.34 -3.36
N ASP A 31 21.33 -15.60 -2.96
CA ASP A 31 20.22 -16.41 -3.48
C ASP A 31 18.86 -15.99 -2.90
N SER A 32 18.86 -15.17 -1.84
CA SER A 32 17.65 -14.59 -1.26
C SER A 32 17.26 -13.25 -1.84
N LEU A 33 18.09 -12.67 -2.72
CA LEU A 33 17.86 -11.38 -3.34
C LEU A 33 16.95 -11.51 -4.57
N ILE A 34 16.18 -10.47 -4.82
CA ILE A 34 15.49 -10.30 -6.10
C ILE A 34 16.53 -9.79 -7.09
N ARG A 35 16.93 -10.69 -7.99
CA ARG A 35 18.01 -10.41 -8.96
C ARG A 35 17.60 -9.35 -9.95
N GLY A 36 18.45 -8.35 -10.09
CA GLY A 36 18.44 -7.45 -11.22
C GLY A 36 19.11 -8.09 -12.46
N ASP A 37 18.91 -7.49 -13.61
CA ASP A 37 19.74 -7.80 -14.78
C ASP A 37 21.16 -7.24 -14.59
N LYS A 38 22.09 -7.54 -15.51
CA LYS A 38 23.50 -7.13 -15.45
C LYS A 38 23.73 -5.62 -15.27
N THR A 39 22.71 -4.82 -15.51
CA THR A 39 22.73 -3.35 -15.40
C THR A 39 21.87 -2.82 -14.24
N GLN A 40 21.33 -3.71 -13.40
CA GLN A 40 20.41 -3.38 -12.33
C GLN A 40 20.97 -3.86 -10.99
N GLU A 41 20.67 -3.10 -9.96
CA GLU A 41 20.95 -3.49 -8.58
C GLU A 41 19.99 -4.56 -8.11
N ASP A 42 20.51 -5.52 -7.35
CA ASP A 42 19.70 -6.51 -6.66
C ASP A 42 18.88 -5.84 -5.55
N LEU A 43 17.69 -6.35 -5.29
CA LEU A 43 16.79 -5.80 -4.29
C LEU A 43 16.55 -6.79 -3.15
N LEU A 44 16.36 -6.25 -1.96
CA LEU A 44 15.95 -7.01 -0.78
C LEU A 44 14.46 -7.36 -0.86
N PRO A 45 14.05 -8.62 -0.69
CA PRO A 45 12.64 -9.01 -0.69
C PRO A 45 11.92 -8.60 0.59
N VAL A 46 12.66 -8.31 1.67
CA VAL A 46 12.12 -8.00 3.00
C VAL A 46 12.92 -6.90 3.67
N GLY A 47 12.23 -5.92 4.23
CA GLY A 47 12.78 -4.90 5.12
C GLY A 47 12.18 -5.03 6.52
N VAL A 48 13.02 -4.91 7.56
CA VAL A 48 12.58 -4.95 8.97
C VAL A 48 12.98 -3.67 9.68
N ILE A 49 12.03 -3.07 10.41
CA ILE A 49 12.23 -1.80 11.11
C ILE A 49 12.24 -2.06 12.62
N TYR A 50 13.36 -1.79 13.25
CA TYR A 50 13.54 -1.88 14.69
C TYR A 50 13.65 -0.49 15.36
N GLY A 51 13.32 -0.42 16.64
CA GLY A 51 13.48 0.79 17.43
C GLY A 51 12.62 0.80 18.68
N PRO A 52 12.82 1.77 19.59
CA PRO A 52 12.05 1.88 20.82
C PRO A 52 10.57 2.18 20.57
N ASN A 53 9.73 1.93 21.59
CA ASN A 53 8.33 2.36 21.55
C ASN A 53 8.27 3.90 21.47
N GLY A 54 7.39 4.41 20.59
CA GLY A 54 7.32 5.84 20.31
C GLY A 54 8.35 6.34 19.27
N GLY A 55 9.30 5.50 18.81
CA GLY A 55 10.34 5.86 17.83
C GLY A 55 9.87 6.07 16.40
N GLY A 56 8.56 6.12 16.14
CA GLY A 56 8.03 6.47 14.81
C GLY A 56 7.86 5.30 13.84
N LYS A 57 8.22 4.05 14.19
CA LYS A 57 8.17 2.88 13.26
C LYS A 57 6.85 2.77 12.48
N SER A 58 5.72 2.85 13.17
CA SER A 58 4.39 2.81 12.53
C SER A 58 4.09 4.04 11.67
N ASN A 59 4.76 5.16 11.91
CA ASN A 59 4.55 6.37 11.13
C ASN A 59 5.18 6.27 9.73
N LEU A 60 6.25 5.48 9.56
CA LEU A 60 6.81 5.18 8.24
C LEU A 60 5.78 4.43 7.38
N LEU A 61 5.19 3.34 7.90
CA LEU A 61 4.15 2.59 7.18
C LEU A 61 2.90 3.44 6.94
N ARG A 62 2.58 4.34 7.88
CA ARG A 62 1.47 5.28 7.69
C ARG A 62 1.77 6.32 6.61
N ALA A 63 3.00 6.80 6.49
CA ALA A 63 3.38 7.71 5.41
C ALA A 63 3.23 7.02 4.05
N LEU A 64 3.72 5.79 3.92
CA LEU A 64 3.55 4.98 2.72
C LEU A 64 2.06 4.78 2.38
N GLY A 65 1.28 4.28 3.33
CA GLY A 65 -0.15 4.02 3.16
C GLY A 65 -0.97 5.25 2.82
N CYS A 66 -0.54 6.39 3.32
CA CYS A 66 -1.13 7.69 3.05
C CYS A 66 -1.09 8.05 1.56
N VAL A 67 0.08 7.99 0.96
CA VAL A 67 0.23 8.35 -0.45
C VAL A 67 -0.44 7.31 -1.34
N ILE A 68 -0.34 6.03 -1.00
CA ILE A 68 -1.07 4.97 -1.72
C ILE A 68 -2.58 5.27 -1.72
N SER A 69 -3.16 5.58 -0.56
CA SER A 69 -4.59 5.92 -0.48
C SER A 69 -4.95 7.19 -1.22
N LEU A 70 -4.09 8.21 -1.22
CA LEU A 70 -4.31 9.44 -1.98
C LEU A 70 -4.41 9.18 -3.50
N ILE A 71 -3.64 8.21 -3.98
CA ILE A 71 -3.60 7.83 -5.38
C ILE A 71 -4.74 6.88 -5.75
N THR A 72 -5.00 5.85 -4.93
CA THR A 72 -5.95 4.77 -5.26
C THR A 72 -7.39 5.10 -4.88
N ASP A 73 -7.61 5.97 -3.89
CA ASP A 73 -8.93 6.33 -3.39
C ASP A 73 -9.17 7.86 -3.49
N PRO A 74 -9.19 8.46 -4.68
CA PRO A 74 -9.34 9.89 -4.86
C PRO A 74 -10.74 10.34 -4.40
N VAL A 75 -10.80 11.04 -3.26
CA VAL A 75 -12.06 11.49 -2.67
C VAL A 75 -12.25 12.97 -2.92
N TYR A 76 -13.27 13.32 -3.71
CA TYR A 76 -13.65 14.69 -4.00
C TYR A 76 -14.61 15.31 -2.97
N ASP A 77 -15.26 14.50 -2.14
CA ASP A 77 -16.35 14.94 -1.30
C ASP A 77 -16.14 14.55 0.16
N LEU A 78 -15.83 15.55 0.98
CA LEU A 78 -15.71 15.40 2.44
C LEU A 78 -16.96 14.76 3.09
N LYS A 79 -18.16 14.91 2.51
CA LYS A 79 -19.38 14.28 3.03
C LYS A 79 -19.40 12.76 2.74
N LYS A 80 -18.96 12.35 1.55
CA LYS A 80 -18.73 10.92 1.25
C LYS A 80 -17.61 10.35 2.11
N LEU A 81 -16.57 11.14 2.36
CA LEU A 81 -15.47 10.80 3.25
C LEU A 81 -15.95 10.46 4.66
N VAL A 82 -16.83 11.30 5.25
CA VAL A 82 -17.40 11.05 6.58
C VAL A 82 -18.27 9.80 6.60
N GLN A 83 -19.04 9.52 5.57
CA GLN A 83 -19.81 8.26 5.46
C GLN A 83 -18.91 7.03 5.26
N MET A 84 -17.85 7.13 4.47
CA MET A 84 -16.86 6.06 4.30
C MET A 84 -16.01 5.84 5.55
N LEU A 85 -15.75 6.88 6.36
CA LEU A 85 -15.04 6.81 7.64
C LEU A 85 -15.72 5.90 8.66
N LEU A 86 -17.04 5.84 8.63
CA LEU A 86 -17.82 4.93 9.47
C LEU A 86 -17.72 3.46 8.99
N PHE A 87 -17.29 3.24 7.75
CA PHE A 87 -17.34 1.93 7.11
C PHE A 87 -16.02 1.42 6.49
N ASN A 88 -14.99 2.27 6.26
CA ASN A 88 -13.78 1.80 5.57
C ASN A 88 -12.49 2.50 6.06
N ARG A 89 -11.49 1.70 6.45
CA ARG A 89 -10.25 2.13 7.10
C ARG A 89 -9.25 2.82 6.17
N ARG A 90 -9.29 2.57 4.86
CA ARG A 90 -8.42 3.24 3.88
C ARG A 90 -8.60 4.76 3.93
N VAL A 91 -9.84 5.20 4.12
CA VAL A 91 -10.17 6.63 4.26
C VAL A 91 -9.69 7.23 5.59
N SER A 92 -9.58 6.43 6.65
CA SER A 92 -8.98 6.89 7.93
C SER A 92 -7.49 7.24 7.77
N ALA A 93 -6.76 6.53 6.89
CA ALA A 93 -5.37 6.87 6.58
C ALA A 93 -5.28 8.23 5.89
N LEU A 94 -6.14 8.51 4.90
CA LEU A 94 -6.20 9.78 4.20
C LEU A 94 -6.49 10.95 5.14
N LEU A 95 -7.49 10.82 6.02
CA LEU A 95 -7.78 11.85 7.04
C LEU A 95 -6.64 12.02 8.03
N THR A 96 -5.96 10.94 8.36
CA THR A 96 -4.81 11.00 9.21
C THR A 96 -3.66 11.76 8.54
N CYS A 97 -3.51 11.66 7.21
CA CYS A 97 -2.59 12.48 6.44
C CYS A 97 -2.99 13.95 6.48
N LEU A 98 -4.25 14.23 6.20
CA LEU A 98 -4.78 15.59 6.11
C LEU A 98 -4.85 16.29 7.48
N MET A 99 -5.00 15.55 8.58
CA MET A 99 -5.13 16.11 9.93
C MET A 99 -3.79 16.37 10.65
N ILE A 100 -2.63 16.02 10.04
CA ILE A 100 -1.39 16.05 10.77
C ILE A 100 -0.56 17.28 10.44
N ASN A 101 -0.70 18.23 11.30
CA ASN A 101 0.10 19.45 11.42
C ASN A 101 -0.26 20.59 10.45
N PRO A 102 -1.28 21.38 10.76
CA PRO A 102 -1.63 22.55 9.96
C PRO A 102 -0.59 23.69 10.03
N ARG A 103 0.52 23.48 10.72
CA ARG A 103 1.54 24.51 10.92
C ARG A 103 2.75 24.29 10.03
N GLN A 104 2.69 24.83 8.83
CA GLN A 104 3.83 25.40 8.10
C GLN A 104 4.71 24.50 7.21
N ASN A 105 4.58 23.19 7.10
CA ASN A 105 5.59 22.44 6.38
C ASN A 105 5.03 21.61 5.22
N GLN A 106 5.56 21.86 4.05
CA GLN A 106 5.37 21.09 2.84
C GLN A 106 5.79 19.64 3.10
N GLN A 107 4.90 18.71 2.79
CA GLN A 107 5.18 17.28 2.85
C GLN A 107 5.67 16.82 1.48
N HIS A 108 6.70 16.01 1.47
CA HIS A 108 7.25 15.42 0.27
C HIS A 108 7.26 13.91 0.40
N SER A 109 6.92 13.22 -0.68
CA SER A 109 7.05 11.76 -0.78
C SER A 109 7.51 11.38 -2.16
N SER A 110 8.44 10.44 -2.24
CA SER A 110 8.97 9.91 -3.49
C SER A 110 9.04 8.39 -3.46
N PHE A 111 8.68 7.76 -4.57
CA PHE A 111 8.71 6.32 -4.79
C PHE A 111 9.58 5.99 -5.99
N PHE A 112 10.46 5.01 -5.80
CA PHE A 112 11.09 4.29 -6.91
C PHE A 112 10.58 2.87 -6.88
N PHE A 113 10.04 2.39 -7.98
CA PHE A 113 9.47 1.04 -8.08
C PHE A 113 9.60 0.47 -9.48
N ARG A 114 9.61 -0.85 -9.57
CA ARG A 114 9.71 -1.59 -10.84
C ARG A 114 8.41 -2.29 -11.17
N VAL A 115 8.01 -2.17 -12.43
CA VAL A 115 6.88 -2.92 -13.02
C VAL A 115 7.35 -3.48 -14.36
N GLY A 116 7.30 -4.81 -14.52
CA GLY A 116 7.80 -5.46 -15.71
C GLY A 116 9.25 -5.08 -16.04
N SER A 117 9.47 -4.55 -17.22
CA SER A 117 10.79 -4.10 -17.70
C SER A 117 11.06 -2.61 -17.49
N CYS A 118 10.25 -1.94 -16.68
CA CYS A 118 10.39 -0.50 -16.44
C CYS A 118 10.59 -0.20 -14.96
N GLU A 119 11.33 0.87 -14.71
CA GLU A 119 11.46 1.51 -13.41
C GLU A 119 10.77 2.86 -13.47
N TYR A 120 10.01 3.15 -12.43
CA TYR A 120 9.25 4.38 -12.27
C TYR A 120 9.74 5.19 -11.10
N GLN A 121 9.75 6.50 -11.26
CA GLN A 121 9.88 7.46 -10.17
C GLN A 121 8.60 8.28 -10.10
N TYR A 122 7.91 8.19 -8.97
CA TYR A 122 6.75 9.02 -8.66
C TYR A 122 7.05 9.90 -7.46
N GLN A 123 6.76 11.19 -7.57
CA GLN A 123 6.96 12.16 -6.51
C GLN A 123 5.72 13.03 -6.34
N ILE A 124 5.41 13.36 -5.09
CA ILE A 124 4.29 14.23 -4.74
C ILE A 124 4.66 15.16 -3.59
N GLU A 125 4.26 16.42 -3.69
CA GLU A 125 4.42 17.43 -2.66
C GLU A 125 3.08 18.05 -2.30
N ILE A 126 2.79 18.09 -0.99
CA ILE A 126 1.50 18.52 -0.46
C ILE A 126 1.72 19.63 0.56
N LEU A 127 0.94 20.70 0.45
CA LEU A 127 0.89 21.80 1.41
C LEU A 127 -0.57 22.16 1.71
N HIS A 128 -0.97 22.15 2.98
CA HIS A 128 -2.33 22.48 3.41
C HIS A 128 -3.43 21.74 2.61
N ASP A 129 -3.25 20.43 2.42
CA ASP A 129 -4.13 19.55 1.65
C ASP A 129 -4.16 19.79 0.14
N ASN A 130 -3.36 20.70 -0.38
CA ASN A 130 -3.24 20.95 -1.82
C ASN A 130 -1.95 20.32 -2.36
N ILE A 131 -2.05 19.70 -3.50
CA ILE A 131 -0.91 19.15 -4.22
C ILE A 131 -0.24 20.27 -4.97
N LEU A 132 0.98 20.62 -4.58
CA LEU A 132 1.77 21.67 -5.21
C LEU A 132 2.56 21.14 -6.38
N PHE A 133 3.12 19.94 -6.22
CA PHE A 133 3.96 19.31 -7.23
C PHE A 133 3.64 17.82 -7.31
N GLU A 134 3.65 17.30 -8.52
CA GLU A 134 3.47 15.86 -8.79
C GLU A 134 4.20 15.51 -10.08
N MET A 135 5.01 14.45 -10.05
CA MET A 135 5.69 13.98 -11.25
C MET A 135 5.70 12.46 -11.35
N LEU A 136 5.71 11.98 -12.58
CA LEU A 136 5.95 10.59 -12.93
C LEU A 136 6.97 10.53 -14.05
N TYR A 137 8.05 9.79 -13.81
CA TYR A 137 9.08 9.45 -14.79
C TYR A 137 9.16 7.94 -14.95
N ARG A 138 9.54 7.50 -16.14
CA ARG A 138 9.74 6.09 -16.50
C ARG A 138 11.11 5.90 -17.09
N ARG A 139 11.78 4.82 -16.72
CA ARG A 139 13.02 4.36 -17.33
C ARG A 139 12.87 2.89 -17.74
N VAL A 140 13.09 2.56 -18.98
CA VAL A 140 13.23 1.14 -19.38
C VAL A 140 14.51 0.61 -18.75
N LEU A 141 14.44 -0.57 -18.14
CA LEU A 141 15.58 -1.17 -17.47
C LEU A 141 16.73 -1.37 -18.46
N GLY A 142 17.92 -0.90 -18.08
CA GLY A 142 19.09 -0.85 -18.98
C GLY A 142 19.24 0.43 -19.81
N ALA A 143 18.23 1.30 -19.86
CA ALA A 143 18.37 2.61 -20.52
C ALA A 143 19.15 3.60 -19.64
N SER A 144 19.89 4.51 -20.30
CA SER A 144 20.72 5.52 -19.63
C SER A 144 19.93 6.72 -19.10
N SER A 145 18.71 6.96 -19.59
CA SER A 145 17.90 8.12 -19.24
C SER A 145 16.46 7.72 -18.91
N ALA A 146 15.88 8.45 -17.97
CA ALA A 146 14.44 8.39 -17.70
C ALA A 146 13.69 9.36 -18.61
N GLU A 147 12.47 8.98 -18.98
CA GLU A 147 11.55 9.78 -19.78
C GLU A 147 10.45 10.32 -18.87
N LYS A 148 10.12 11.60 -19.05
CA LYS A 148 9.00 12.21 -18.36
C LYS A 148 7.68 11.59 -18.86
N VAL A 149 6.84 11.12 -17.96
CA VAL A 149 5.45 10.74 -18.27
C VAL A 149 4.58 11.98 -18.14
N PHE A 150 4.57 12.60 -16.98
CA PHE A 150 4.00 13.92 -16.75
C PHE A 150 4.70 14.63 -15.58
N GLU A 151 4.52 15.94 -15.52
CA GLU A 151 4.93 16.78 -14.41
C GLU A 151 3.90 17.89 -14.22
N ARG A 152 3.40 18.02 -13.00
CA ARG A 152 2.51 19.06 -12.54
C ARG A 152 3.24 19.93 -11.54
N ASP A 153 3.34 21.23 -11.83
CA ASP A 153 3.84 22.25 -10.92
C ASP A 153 2.74 23.28 -10.76
N SER A 154 2.08 23.21 -9.61
CA SER A 154 0.88 24.01 -9.33
C SER A 154 -0.17 23.87 -10.44
N ASP A 155 -0.36 24.91 -11.25
CA ASP A 155 -1.34 24.93 -12.35
C ASP A 155 -0.78 24.48 -13.70
N LYS A 156 0.54 24.32 -13.81
CA LYS A 156 1.20 23.96 -15.06
C LYS A 156 1.44 22.46 -15.14
N ILE A 157 0.86 21.84 -16.17
CA ILE A 157 1.07 20.42 -16.44
C ILE A 157 1.82 20.25 -17.78
N THR A 158 2.84 19.39 -17.77
CA THR A 158 3.64 19.08 -18.95
C THR A 158 3.74 17.56 -19.13
N PHE A 159 3.75 17.12 -20.37
CA PHE A 159 3.85 15.73 -20.79
C PHE A 159 5.13 15.45 -21.52
N GLY A 160 5.55 14.19 -21.63
CA GLY A 160 6.74 13.79 -22.36
C GLY A 160 6.53 12.50 -23.15
N LEU A 161 6.21 11.39 -22.49
CA LEU A 161 6.10 10.08 -23.14
C LEU A 161 4.88 9.96 -24.08
N PHE A 162 3.86 10.77 -23.89
CA PHE A 162 2.66 10.79 -24.71
C PHE A 162 2.23 12.24 -24.99
N ASP A 163 1.47 12.44 -26.07
CA ASP A 163 0.90 13.72 -26.41
C ASP A 163 -0.24 14.06 -25.43
N GLY A 164 -0.12 15.21 -24.78
CA GLY A 164 -1.15 15.73 -23.88
C GLY A 164 -2.35 16.37 -24.59
N GLN A 165 -2.42 16.35 -25.93
CA GLN A 165 -3.56 16.92 -26.65
C GLN A 165 -4.88 16.22 -26.26
N GLY A 166 -5.87 17.05 -25.92
CA GLY A 166 -7.18 16.56 -25.46
C GLY A 166 -7.24 16.14 -23.99
N ILE A 167 -6.14 16.21 -23.25
CA ILE A 167 -6.16 15.99 -21.80
C ILE A 167 -6.52 17.29 -21.10
N ASN A 168 -7.56 17.24 -20.26
CA ASN A 168 -7.94 18.36 -19.41
C ASN A 168 -6.87 18.54 -18.31
N THR A 169 -6.29 19.73 -18.24
CA THR A 169 -5.29 20.08 -17.22
C THR A 169 -5.88 20.85 -16.03
N ALA A 170 -7.15 21.25 -16.10
CA ALA A 170 -7.84 21.91 -14.98
C ALA A 170 -8.30 20.85 -13.95
N VAL A 171 -7.38 20.45 -13.09
CA VAL A 171 -7.60 19.42 -12.06
C VAL A 171 -7.66 20.07 -10.70
N ASN A 172 -8.55 19.57 -9.83
CA ASN A 172 -8.66 20.03 -8.46
C ASN A 172 -7.30 19.87 -7.73
N GLU A 173 -6.88 20.90 -6.99
CA GLU A 173 -5.61 20.91 -6.26
C GLU A 173 -5.48 19.77 -5.23
N LYS A 174 -6.60 19.21 -4.76
CA LYS A 174 -6.63 18.12 -3.78
C LYS A 174 -6.60 16.71 -4.41
N MET A 175 -6.67 16.65 -5.73
CA MET A 175 -6.67 15.39 -6.46
C MET A 175 -5.31 15.14 -7.11
N SER A 176 -4.76 13.95 -6.93
CA SER A 176 -3.61 13.47 -7.67
C SER A 176 -3.91 13.51 -9.17
N PHE A 177 -2.98 14.04 -9.96
CA PHE A 177 -3.11 14.04 -11.42
C PHE A 177 -3.02 12.62 -11.98
N LEU A 178 -2.25 11.77 -11.34
CA LEU A 178 -2.19 10.34 -11.67
C LEU A 178 -3.57 9.69 -11.55
N SER A 179 -4.30 9.93 -10.44
CA SER A 179 -5.67 9.45 -10.25
C SER A 179 -6.64 10.05 -11.26
N PHE A 180 -6.50 11.34 -11.54
CA PHE A 180 -7.33 12.01 -12.55
C PHE A 180 -7.15 11.37 -13.94
N LEU A 181 -5.91 11.08 -14.33
CA LEU A 181 -5.62 10.46 -15.62
C LEU A 181 -6.23 9.07 -15.75
N VAL A 182 -6.10 8.21 -14.73
CA VAL A 182 -6.63 6.84 -14.83
C VAL A 182 -8.16 6.81 -14.87
N ILE A 183 -8.82 7.75 -14.19
CA ILE A 183 -10.29 7.82 -14.17
C ILE A 183 -10.86 8.30 -15.51
N ASN A 184 -10.20 9.23 -16.15
CA ASN A 184 -10.75 9.94 -17.31
C ASN A 184 -10.17 9.50 -18.65
N TYR A 185 -9.00 8.82 -18.67
CA TYR A 185 -8.27 8.48 -19.87
C TYR A 185 -7.70 7.07 -19.82
N SER A 186 -7.69 6.38 -20.98
CA SER A 186 -7.10 5.05 -21.12
C SER A 186 -5.65 5.16 -21.60
N ILE A 187 -4.72 5.48 -20.72
CA ILE A 187 -3.30 5.65 -21.02
C ILE A 187 -2.53 4.45 -20.43
N PRO A 188 -1.94 3.56 -21.25
CA PRO A 188 -1.35 2.30 -20.79
C PRO A 188 -0.33 2.48 -19.65
N VAL A 189 0.59 3.43 -19.77
CA VAL A 189 1.60 3.69 -18.73
C VAL A 189 0.99 4.16 -17.40
N ILE A 190 -0.11 4.92 -17.43
CA ILE A 190 -0.83 5.35 -16.24
C ILE A 190 -1.55 4.17 -15.58
N THR A 191 -2.21 3.33 -16.39
CA THR A 191 -2.87 2.11 -15.91
C THR A 191 -1.89 1.16 -15.25
N GLU A 192 -0.70 0.95 -15.85
CA GLU A 192 0.35 0.11 -15.28
C GLU A 192 0.80 0.61 -13.89
N VAL A 193 1.02 1.91 -13.75
CA VAL A 193 1.46 2.53 -12.51
C VAL A 193 0.36 2.45 -11.43
N ILE A 194 -0.88 2.75 -11.78
CA ILE A 194 -2.02 2.65 -10.83
C ILE A 194 -2.21 1.21 -10.37
N THR A 195 -2.15 0.23 -11.28
CA THR A 195 -2.26 -1.19 -10.92
C THR A 195 -1.19 -1.59 -9.90
N TRP A 196 0.02 -1.05 -10.01
CA TRP A 196 1.06 -1.27 -9.02
C TRP A 196 0.70 -0.68 -7.65
N PHE A 197 0.19 0.56 -7.59
CA PHE A 197 -0.26 1.16 -6.34
C PHE A 197 -1.44 0.42 -5.71
N GLU A 198 -2.38 -0.06 -6.52
CA GLU A 198 -3.53 -0.87 -6.07
C GLU A 198 -3.11 -2.24 -5.52
N ALA A 199 -2.02 -2.82 -6.04
CA ALA A 199 -1.44 -4.06 -5.54
C ALA A 199 -0.68 -3.87 -4.21
N CYS A 200 -0.33 -2.63 -3.82
CA CYS A 200 0.32 -2.36 -2.55
C CYS A 200 -0.64 -2.56 -1.37
N ILE A 201 -0.32 -3.47 -0.46
CA ILE A 201 -1.13 -3.75 0.73
C ILE A 201 -0.42 -3.17 1.95
N VAL A 202 -1.04 -2.18 2.60
CA VAL A 202 -0.60 -1.64 3.89
C VAL A 202 -1.56 -2.11 4.97
N GLN A 203 -1.08 -2.92 5.90
CA GLN A 203 -1.90 -3.56 6.91
C GLN A 203 -1.54 -3.10 8.32
N ASP A 204 -2.55 -2.73 9.11
CA ASP A 204 -2.40 -2.39 10.52
C ASP A 204 -3.02 -3.49 11.39
N TYR A 205 -2.17 -4.31 12.00
CA TYR A 205 -2.60 -5.43 12.87
C TYR A 205 -3.15 -5.01 14.23
N ALA A 206 -3.18 -3.71 14.55
CA ALA A 206 -3.79 -3.23 15.79
C ALA A 206 -5.30 -3.48 15.83
N ASN A 207 -5.94 -3.66 14.66
CA ASN A 207 -7.35 -3.98 14.56
C ASN A 207 -7.63 -4.97 13.42
N PRO A 208 -7.43 -6.28 13.66
CA PRO A 208 -7.59 -7.32 12.63
C PRO A 208 -8.97 -7.34 11.97
N MET A 209 -10.02 -6.96 12.70
CA MET A 209 -11.41 -6.98 12.19
C MET A 209 -11.65 -6.00 11.04
N MET A 210 -10.77 -5.02 10.85
CA MET A 210 -10.91 -4.05 9.77
C MET A 210 -10.45 -4.63 8.41
N GLU A 211 -9.69 -5.72 8.40
CA GLU A 211 -9.18 -6.37 7.19
C GLU A 211 -10.14 -7.47 6.66
N LYS A 212 -11.44 -7.33 6.93
CA LYS A 212 -12.47 -8.32 6.55
C LYS A 212 -12.50 -8.64 5.05
N GLY A 213 -12.10 -7.69 4.20
CA GLY A 213 -12.26 -7.81 2.75
C GLY A 213 -11.55 -9.05 2.18
N LEU A 214 -10.33 -9.34 2.60
CA LEU A 214 -9.58 -10.52 2.18
C LEU A 214 -10.17 -11.81 2.75
N LEU A 215 -10.61 -11.79 4.01
CA LEU A 215 -11.21 -12.94 4.69
C LEU A 215 -12.59 -13.31 4.13
N LEU A 216 -13.27 -12.35 3.49
CA LEU A 216 -14.55 -12.53 2.82
C LEU A 216 -14.41 -13.02 1.37
N SER A 217 -13.22 -13.32 0.90
CA SER A 217 -13.01 -13.88 -0.44
C SER A 217 -14.00 -15.00 -0.69
N LYS A 218 -14.76 -14.89 -1.78
CA LYS A 218 -15.75 -15.88 -2.20
C LYS A 218 -15.13 -17.16 -2.75
N GLU A 219 -13.81 -17.24 -2.84
CA GLU A 219 -13.12 -18.41 -3.34
C GLU A 219 -13.08 -19.53 -2.27
N PRO A 220 -13.75 -20.66 -2.49
CA PRO A 220 -13.75 -21.78 -1.55
C PRO A 220 -12.35 -22.35 -1.26
N THR A 221 -11.46 -22.26 -2.25
CA THR A 221 -10.06 -22.70 -2.18
C THR A 221 -9.27 -21.87 -1.17
N PHE A 222 -9.48 -20.58 -1.12
CA PHE A 222 -8.82 -19.67 -0.20
C PHE A 222 -9.12 -20.01 1.28
N LYS A 223 -10.41 -20.17 1.62
CA LYS A 223 -10.83 -20.51 2.98
C LYS A 223 -10.18 -21.81 3.46
N LYS A 224 -10.20 -22.85 2.60
CA LYS A 224 -9.57 -24.15 2.91
C LYS A 224 -8.08 -23.99 3.15
N LYS A 225 -7.40 -23.20 2.31
CA LYS A 225 -5.96 -22.98 2.42
C LYS A 225 -5.59 -22.25 3.70
N LEU A 226 -6.33 -21.18 4.06
CA LEU A 226 -6.13 -20.46 5.31
C LEU A 226 -6.26 -21.39 6.53
N ILE A 227 -7.30 -22.22 6.57
CA ILE A 227 -7.49 -23.20 7.64
C ILE A 227 -6.31 -24.17 7.72
N THR A 228 -5.83 -24.66 6.57
CA THR A 228 -4.66 -25.56 6.52
C THR A 228 -3.43 -24.86 7.08
N MET A 229 -3.14 -23.63 6.66
CA MET A 229 -1.96 -22.87 7.14
C MET A 229 -2.02 -22.61 8.65
N MET A 230 -3.20 -22.29 9.20
CA MET A 230 -3.39 -22.11 10.65
C MET A 230 -3.10 -23.42 11.41
N ASN A 231 -3.63 -24.53 10.91
CA ASN A 231 -3.41 -25.86 11.51
C ASN A 231 -1.93 -26.29 11.45
N ASP A 232 -1.24 -26.03 10.33
CA ASP A 232 0.19 -26.30 10.17
C ASP A 232 1.05 -25.50 11.17
N MET A 233 0.55 -24.34 11.62
CA MET A 233 1.16 -23.52 12.67
C MET A 233 0.73 -23.91 14.10
N GLY A 234 0.00 -25.01 14.25
CA GLY A 234 -0.46 -25.51 15.55
C GLY A 234 -1.69 -24.80 16.11
N ILE A 235 -2.38 -24.00 15.30
CA ILE A 235 -3.63 -23.33 15.67
C ILE A 235 -4.80 -24.14 15.12
N ASP A 236 -5.37 -24.99 15.95
CA ASP A 236 -6.42 -25.93 15.57
C ASP A 236 -7.75 -25.21 15.33
N ILE A 237 -8.09 -24.98 14.06
CA ILE A 237 -9.37 -24.45 13.61
C ILE A 237 -9.97 -25.36 12.54
N SER A 238 -11.27 -25.60 12.59
CA SER A 238 -11.99 -26.38 11.57
C SER A 238 -12.70 -25.50 10.55
N GLY A 239 -12.88 -24.22 10.85
CA GLY A 239 -13.53 -23.26 9.95
C GLY A 239 -13.67 -21.88 10.54
N TYR A 240 -14.30 -21.00 9.77
CA TYR A 240 -14.77 -19.69 10.25
C TYR A 240 -15.99 -19.25 9.46
N ARG A 241 -16.78 -18.39 10.07
CA ARG A 241 -17.91 -17.71 9.43
C ARG A 241 -18.10 -16.29 10.00
N ILE A 242 -18.91 -15.52 9.29
CA ILE A 242 -19.34 -14.22 9.76
C ILE A 242 -20.77 -14.33 10.26
N ASP A 243 -21.02 -13.82 11.45
CA ASP A 243 -22.34 -13.56 11.94
C ASP A 243 -22.77 -12.17 11.44
N SER A 244 -23.65 -12.16 10.42
CA SER A 244 -24.12 -10.91 9.80
C SER A 244 -25.03 -10.09 10.72
N GLN A 245 -25.60 -10.69 11.76
CA GLN A 245 -26.44 -9.97 12.71
C GLN A 245 -25.61 -9.19 13.73
N ARG A 246 -24.47 -9.76 14.13
CA ARG A 246 -23.56 -9.18 15.13
C ARG A 246 -22.34 -8.49 14.50
N ASP A 247 -22.20 -8.58 13.18
CA ASP A 247 -20.99 -8.15 12.45
C ASP A 247 -19.70 -8.68 13.08
N GLU A 248 -19.70 -9.99 13.40
CA GLU A 248 -18.66 -10.65 14.16
C GLU A 248 -18.10 -11.86 13.41
N PHE A 249 -16.78 -12.05 13.46
CA PHE A 249 -16.14 -13.29 13.01
C PHE A 249 -16.23 -14.34 14.12
N LEU A 250 -16.65 -15.55 13.74
CA LEU A 250 -16.67 -16.73 14.59
C LEU A 250 -15.68 -17.74 14.04
N LEU A 251 -14.72 -18.16 14.87
CA LEU A 251 -13.84 -19.29 14.58
C LEU A 251 -14.49 -20.58 15.03
N GLN A 252 -14.37 -21.62 14.20
CA GLN A 252 -14.93 -22.95 14.47
C GLN A 252 -13.81 -23.90 14.86
N ARG A 253 -14.01 -24.60 15.97
CA ARG A 253 -13.10 -25.63 16.47
C ARG A 253 -13.88 -26.94 16.71
N THR A 254 -13.23 -28.06 16.48
CA THR A 254 -13.81 -29.38 16.76
C THR A 254 -13.09 -29.99 17.96
N LEU A 255 -13.80 -30.15 19.07
CA LEU A 255 -13.30 -30.79 20.29
C LEU A 255 -14.14 -32.03 20.58
N GLN A 256 -13.52 -33.19 20.69
CA GLN A 256 -14.20 -34.46 20.97
C GLN A 256 -15.39 -34.74 20.05
N GLY A 257 -15.25 -34.41 18.76
CA GLY A 257 -16.30 -34.60 17.74
C GLY A 257 -17.45 -33.61 17.78
N LYS A 258 -17.40 -32.61 18.68
CA LYS A 258 -18.39 -31.51 18.72
C LYS A 258 -17.76 -30.22 18.20
N MET A 259 -18.54 -29.49 17.39
CA MET A 259 -18.15 -28.19 16.88
C MET A 259 -18.50 -27.10 17.87
N TYR A 260 -17.56 -26.22 18.14
CA TYR A 260 -17.69 -25.01 18.96
C TYR A 260 -17.37 -23.79 18.12
N GLU A 261 -18.10 -22.73 18.36
CA GLU A 261 -17.86 -21.41 17.75
C GLU A 261 -17.39 -20.43 18.82
N LEU A 262 -16.30 -19.76 18.56
CA LEU A 262 -15.72 -18.75 19.44
C LEU A 262 -15.64 -17.43 18.70
N PRO A 263 -16.04 -16.31 19.33
CA PRO A 263 -15.79 -14.99 18.78
C PRO A 263 -14.31 -14.79 18.50
N PHE A 264 -13.99 -14.27 17.32
CA PHE A 264 -12.61 -14.03 16.90
C PHE A 264 -11.84 -13.14 17.89
N LEU A 265 -12.51 -12.16 18.49
CA LEU A 265 -11.92 -11.26 19.48
C LEU A 265 -11.56 -11.94 20.81
N ASN A 266 -12.07 -13.14 21.06
CA ASN A 266 -11.73 -13.95 22.24
C ASN A 266 -10.48 -14.83 22.03
N GLU A 267 -9.94 -14.86 20.82
CA GLU A 267 -8.68 -15.53 20.53
C GLU A 267 -7.48 -14.71 21.04
N SER A 268 -6.35 -15.39 21.19
CA SER A 268 -5.10 -14.69 21.55
C SER A 268 -4.70 -13.68 20.47
N ASP A 269 -4.02 -12.59 20.87
CA ASP A 269 -3.50 -11.59 19.95
C ASP A 269 -2.63 -12.21 18.82
N GLY A 270 -1.85 -13.24 19.16
CA GLY A 270 -1.04 -13.98 18.19
C GLY A 270 -1.91 -14.69 17.15
N THR A 271 -2.93 -15.41 17.57
CA THR A 271 -3.90 -16.08 16.69
C THR A 271 -4.61 -15.08 15.80
N GLN A 272 -5.08 -13.97 16.36
CA GLN A 272 -5.76 -12.91 15.59
C GLN A 272 -4.84 -12.32 14.52
N LYS A 273 -3.60 -11.99 14.85
CA LYS A 273 -2.62 -11.44 13.92
C LYS A 273 -2.28 -12.41 12.80
N LEU A 274 -2.04 -13.68 13.12
CA LEU A 274 -1.75 -14.71 12.11
C LEU A 274 -2.93 -14.93 11.18
N PHE A 275 -4.15 -15.02 11.71
CA PHE A 275 -5.36 -15.22 10.93
C PHE A 275 -5.57 -14.11 9.88
N VAL A 276 -5.17 -12.89 10.18
CA VAL A 276 -5.26 -11.75 9.28
C VAL A 276 -4.04 -11.63 8.36
N ALA A 277 -2.85 -11.99 8.83
CA ALA A 277 -1.61 -11.90 8.03
C ALA A 277 -1.53 -12.95 6.93
N LEU A 278 -1.93 -14.19 7.23
CA LEU A 278 -1.80 -15.31 6.30
C LEU A 278 -2.51 -15.10 4.95
N PRO A 279 -3.72 -14.52 4.88
CA PRO A 279 -4.34 -14.15 3.61
C PRO A 279 -3.50 -13.23 2.74
N VAL A 280 -2.90 -12.21 3.35
CA VAL A 280 -2.05 -11.23 2.65
C VAL A 280 -0.78 -11.91 2.13
N ILE A 281 -0.11 -12.69 2.98
CA ILE A 281 1.08 -13.46 2.60
C ILE A 281 0.74 -14.41 1.44
N TRP A 282 -0.40 -15.07 1.51
CA TRP A 282 -0.85 -15.97 0.44
C TRP A 282 -1.03 -15.24 -0.89
N VAL A 283 -1.72 -14.10 -0.90
CA VAL A 283 -1.91 -13.30 -2.12
C VAL A 283 -0.56 -12.84 -2.68
N ALA A 284 0.32 -12.30 -1.84
CA ALA A 284 1.65 -11.86 -2.24
C ALA A 284 2.47 -13.01 -2.89
N LEU A 285 2.42 -14.22 -2.32
CA LEU A 285 3.10 -15.38 -2.88
C LEU A 285 2.50 -15.88 -4.21
N GLN A 286 1.20 -15.65 -4.46
CA GLN A 286 0.56 -16.04 -5.73
C GLN A 286 0.87 -15.06 -6.86
N GLU A 287 0.96 -13.79 -6.54
CA GLU A 287 1.17 -12.72 -7.53
C GLU A 287 2.67 -12.46 -7.80
N GLY A 288 3.57 -13.16 -7.12
CA GLY A 288 5.02 -13.00 -7.29
C GLY A 288 5.51 -11.63 -6.80
N ALA A 289 4.82 -11.08 -5.82
CA ALA A 289 5.15 -9.79 -5.22
C ALA A 289 6.21 -9.92 -4.13
#